data_6625eed7fefff565caaf37a862dc4656
#
_entry.id   6625eed7fefff565caaf37a862dc4656
#
_cell.length_a   1.000
_cell.length_b   1.000
_cell.length_c   1.000
_cell.angle_alpha   90.00
_cell.angle_beta   90.00
_cell.angle_gamma   90.00
#
_symmetry.space_group_name_H-M   'P 1'
#
loop_
_entity.id
_entity.type
_entity.pdbx_description
1 polymer ?
#
loop_
_entity_poly.entity_id
_entity_poly.type
_entity_poly.pdbx_seq_one_letter_code
_entity_poly.pdbx_strand_id
1 'polypeptide(L)'
;YTSESLELELNIDDDQPMGMVQLWKRLLELSNIPYTHARSGALVDWLDKDSETVNEWGAEQGDYDGLRIPRVVANTLMTDASELAAIKGYQHDEFLALMPLVTALPLSGRSSLGTAININTAPISLLYAMAGPSNQEFVEVVLSARNERRYFDSLAEFHDELERTLPLTRREIETRWPLGILDVRSNFFQLYIDVSLGDTNLQVTSIIDRRKDASNPTILAREISVVPKFIRPLDSSMSDTDMDSEDLTTGLQDIDAYHLQTACKAIGV
;
A
#
# COMPACT_ATOMS: atom_id res chain seq x y z
N TYR A 1 4.81 0.48 -18.25
CA TYR A 1 3.62 -0.06 -18.94
C TYR A 1 3.36 0.76 -20.18
N THR A 2 3.09 0.15 -21.31
CA THR A 2 2.51 0.81 -22.47
C THR A 2 0.99 0.75 -22.31
N SER A 3 0.24 1.71 -22.84
CA SER A 3 -1.24 1.72 -22.82
C SER A 3 -1.82 0.38 -23.32
N GLU A 4 -1.21 -0.21 -24.33
CA GLU A 4 -1.57 -1.51 -24.90
C GLU A 4 -1.51 -2.69 -23.90
N SER A 5 -0.56 -2.70 -22.96
CA SER A 5 -0.45 -3.76 -21.95
C SER A 5 -1.50 -3.60 -20.85
N LEU A 6 -1.95 -2.38 -20.59
CA LEU A 6 -2.99 -2.08 -19.62
C LEU A 6 -4.41 -2.31 -20.18
N GLU A 7 -4.62 -2.06 -21.48
CA GLU A 7 -5.89 -2.39 -22.15
C GLU A 7 -6.18 -3.89 -22.12
N LEU A 8 -5.15 -4.73 -22.31
CA LEU A 8 -5.26 -6.18 -22.20
C LEU A 8 -5.58 -6.64 -20.78
N GLU A 9 -5.11 -5.92 -19.75
CA GLU A 9 -5.38 -6.23 -18.35
C GLU A 9 -6.76 -5.78 -17.87
N LEU A 10 -7.37 -4.76 -18.49
CA LEU A 10 -8.71 -4.27 -18.12
C LEU A 10 -9.87 -5.22 -18.52
N ASN A 11 -9.62 -6.16 -19.41
CA ASN A 11 -10.59 -7.21 -19.83
C ASN A 11 -10.47 -8.51 -19.03
N ILE A 12 -10.23 -8.44 -17.74
CA ILE A 12 -9.86 -9.57 -16.89
C ILE A 12 -11.05 -10.51 -16.63
N ASP A 13 -10.88 -11.75 -17.06
CA ASP A 13 -11.57 -12.93 -16.53
C ASP A 13 -10.89 -13.36 -15.22
N ASP A 14 -11.65 -13.71 -14.18
CA ASP A 14 -11.11 -14.08 -12.86
C ASP A 14 -10.15 -15.31 -12.89
N ASP A 15 -10.07 -16.01 -14.01
CA ASP A 15 -9.21 -17.16 -14.25
C ASP A 15 -7.83 -16.81 -14.86
N GLN A 16 -7.56 -15.54 -15.17
CA GLN A 16 -6.26 -15.12 -15.74
C GLN A 16 -5.17 -14.97 -14.65
N PRO A 17 -3.89 -15.15 -15.00
CA PRO A 17 -2.80 -14.88 -14.07
C PRO A 17 -2.90 -13.43 -13.58
N MET A 18 -2.67 -13.23 -12.29
CA MET A 18 -2.95 -11.97 -11.62
C MET A 18 -2.14 -10.80 -12.18
N GLY A 19 -2.81 -9.92 -12.92
CA GLY A 19 -2.29 -8.61 -13.31
C GLY A 19 -2.45 -7.56 -12.20
N MET A 20 -1.80 -6.41 -12.38
CA MET A 20 -1.87 -5.30 -11.42
C MET A 20 -3.30 -4.76 -11.25
N VAL A 21 -4.10 -4.75 -12.33
CA VAL A 21 -5.49 -4.30 -12.28
C VAL A 21 -6.35 -5.24 -11.44
N GLN A 22 -6.11 -6.55 -11.53
CA GLN A 22 -6.83 -7.52 -10.69
C GLN A 22 -6.42 -7.39 -9.22
N LEU A 23 -5.13 -7.17 -8.94
CA LEU A 23 -4.69 -6.84 -7.58
C LEU A 23 -5.39 -5.59 -7.06
N TRP A 24 -5.46 -4.53 -7.90
CA TRP A 24 -6.15 -3.30 -7.55
C TRP A 24 -7.64 -3.52 -7.26
N LYS A 25 -8.34 -4.27 -8.12
CA LYS A 25 -9.74 -4.68 -7.88
C LYS A 25 -9.91 -5.31 -6.50
N ARG A 26 -9.06 -6.29 -6.17
CA ARG A 26 -9.12 -6.99 -4.88
C ARG A 26 -8.80 -6.09 -3.69
N LEU A 27 -7.87 -5.15 -3.83
CA LEU A 27 -7.58 -4.17 -2.79
C LEU A 27 -8.76 -3.25 -2.52
N LEU A 28 -9.45 -2.79 -3.57
CA LEU A 28 -10.68 -2.00 -3.45
C LEU A 28 -11.76 -2.79 -2.70
N GLU A 29 -12.01 -4.04 -3.12
CA GLU A 29 -13.01 -4.92 -2.51
C GLU A 29 -12.72 -5.20 -1.04
N LEU A 30 -11.46 -5.50 -0.68
CA LEU A 30 -11.03 -5.69 0.71
C LEU A 30 -11.17 -4.42 1.57
N SER A 31 -11.10 -3.25 0.94
CA SER A 31 -11.31 -1.96 1.59
C SER A 31 -12.79 -1.53 1.59
N ASN A 32 -13.72 -2.42 1.19
CA ASN A 32 -15.14 -2.15 1.01
C ASN A 32 -15.43 -1.02 0.00
N ILE A 33 -14.59 -0.87 -1.00
CA ILE A 33 -14.74 0.11 -2.07
C ILE A 33 -15.21 -0.63 -3.33
N PRO A 34 -16.37 -0.28 -3.91
CA PRO A 34 -16.85 -0.95 -5.10
C PRO A 34 -15.89 -0.79 -6.28
N TYR A 35 -15.49 -1.89 -6.89
CA TYR A 35 -14.76 -1.86 -8.14
C TYR A 35 -15.67 -1.44 -9.30
N THR A 36 -15.15 -0.59 -10.18
CA THR A 36 -15.75 -0.27 -11.48
C THR A 36 -14.66 -0.11 -12.53
N HIS A 37 -14.96 -0.42 -13.78
CA HIS A 37 -14.02 -0.18 -14.89
C HIS A 37 -13.66 1.31 -15.01
N ALA A 38 -14.58 2.21 -14.70
CA ALA A 38 -14.33 3.65 -14.71
C ALA A 38 -13.26 4.07 -13.69
N ARG A 39 -13.20 3.42 -12.51
CA ARG A 39 -12.16 3.70 -11.52
C ARG A 39 -10.78 3.26 -12.00
N SER A 40 -10.70 2.08 -12.59
CA SER A 40 -9.44 1.57 -13.12
C SER A 40 -8.98 2.35 -14.36
N GLY A 41 -9.89 2.66 -15.28
CA GLY A 41 -9.57 3.49 -16.45
C GLY A 41 -9.06 4.87 -16.03
N ALA A 42 -9.79 5.58 -15.17
CA ALA A 42 -9.38 6.89 -14.68
C ALA A 42 -8.03 6.87 -13.92
N LEU A 43 -7.71 5.76 -13.21
CA LEU A 43 -6.41 5.60 -12.56
C LEU A 43 -5.29 5.41 -13.58
N VAL A 44 -5.53 4.66 -14.64
CA VAL A 44 -4.56 4.43 -15.72
C VAL A 44 -4.27 5.74 -16.45
N ASP A 45 -5.31 6.45 -16.90
CA ASP A 45 -5.19 7.73 -17.60
C ASP A 45 -4.50 8.81 -16.72
N TRP A 46 -4.71 8.77 -15.40
CA TRP A 46 -3.99 9.66 -14.49
C TRP A 46 -2.49 9.43 -14.49
N LEU A 47 -2.04 8.18 -14.71
CA LEU A 47 -0.66 7.74 -14.57
C LEU A 47 0.11 7.70 -15.89
N ASP A 48 -0.57 7.57 -17.02
CA ASP A 48 0.10 7.48 -18.30
C ASP A 48 0.51 8.86 -18.82
N LYS A 49 1.11 8.94 -20.01
CA LYS A 49 1.74 10.17 -20.50
C LYS A 49 0.99 10.83 -21.63
N ASP A 50 0.03 10.16 -22.18
CA ASP A 50 -0.73 10.70 -23.29
C ASP A 50 -1.99 11.43 -22.79
N SER A 51 -2.91 11.75 -23.66
CA SER A 51 -4.16 12.46 -23.34
C SER A 51 -5.35 11.77 -24.03
N GLU A 52 -5.17 10.47 -24.29
CA GLU A 52 -6.20 9.63 -24.89
C GLU A 52 -6.73 8.68 -23.80
N THR A 53 -8.04 8.58 -23.68
CA THR A 53 -8.62 7.66 -22.69
C THR A 53 -8.26 6.22 -23.04
N VAL A 54 -7.79 5.46 -22.05
CA VAL A 54 -7.42 4.05 -22.22
C VAL A 54 -8.56 3.19 -22.77
N ASN A 55 -9.81 3.59 -22.50
CA ASN A 55 -11.02 2.97 -23.04
C ASN A 55 -12.23 3.90 -22.81
N GLU A 56 -13.45 3.44 -23.15
CA GLU A 56 -14.69 4.19 -22.95
C GLU A 56 -14.98 4.60 -21.49
N TRP A 57 -14.26 4.06 -20.53
CA TRP A 57 -14.41 4.29 -19.09
C TRP A 57 -13.31 5.19 -18.51
N GLY A 58 -12.32 5.55 -19.30
CA GLY A 58 -11.23 6.41 -18.90
C GLY A 58 -11.64 7.84 -18.55
N ALA A 59 -10.69 8.63 -18.07
CA ALA A 59 -10.96 10.03 -17.74
C ALA A 59 -9.70 10.88 -17.97
N GLU A 60 -9.82 11.79 -18.93
CA GLU A 60 -8.79 12.74 -19.32
C GLU A 60 -9.15 14.18 -18.95
N GLN A 61 -8.34 15.15 -19.29
CA GLN A 61 -8.47 16.56 -18.88
C GLN A 61 -9.89 17.11 -19.04
N GLY A 62 -10.58 16.78 -20.14
CA GLY A 62 -11.95 17.23 -20.38
C GLY A 62 -12.96 16.79 -19.31
N ASP A 63 -12.74 15.63 -18.68
CA ASP A 63 -13.55 15.11 -17.58
C ASP A 63 -13.33 15.87 -16.27
N TYR A 64 -12.12 16.36 -16.06
CA TYR A 64 -11.72 17.07 -14.83
C TYR A 64 -12.03 18.56 -14.89
N ASP A 65 -12.06 19.17 -16.09
CA ASP A 65 -12.40 20.57 -16.28
C ASP A 65 -13.84 20.88 -15.86
N GLY A 66 -14.77 19.94 -16.06
CA GLY A 66 -16.18 20.04 -15.68
C GLY A 66 -16.49 19.82 -14.21
N LEU A 67 -15.53 19.48 -13.38
CA LEU A 67 -15.75 19.27 -11.95
C LEU A 67 -16.03 20.58 -11.21
N ARG A 68 -16.74 20.51 -10.08
CA ARG A 68 -16.98 21.66 -9.20
C ARG A 68 -15.68 22.36 -8.78
N ILE A 69 -14.62 21.61 -8.61
CA ILE A 69 -13.27 22.08 -8.42
C ILE A 69 -12.45 21.47 -9.55
N PRO A 70 -12.14 22.24 -10.60
CA PRO A 70 -11.35 21.76 -11.72
C PRO A 70 -9.99 21.26 -11.26
N ARG A 71 -9.49 20.23 -11.92
CA ARG A 71 -8.18 19.61 -11.63
C ARG A 71 -7.41 19.45 -12.93
N VAL A 72 -6.11 19.40 -12.81
CA VAL A 72 -5.21 19.07 -13.93
C VAL A 72 -4.84 17.61 -13.80
N VAL A 73 -5.03 16.83 -14.86
CA VAL A 73 -4.57 15.43 -14.91
C VAL A 73 -3.07 15.41 -14.82
N ALA A 74 -2.52 14.47 -14.07
CA ALA A 74 -1.07 14.42 -13.83
C ALA A 74 -0.29 13.94 -15.07
N ASN A 75 -0.84 13.02 -15.85
CA ASN A 75 -0.20 12.34 -17.00
C ASN A 75 1.24 11.93 -16.67
N THR A 76 1.44 11.45 -15.45
CA THR A 76 2.73 10.98 -14.93
C THR A 76 2.52 10.13 -13.68
N LEU A 77 3.57 9.41 -13.29
CA LEU A 77 3.55 8.64 -12.06
C LEU A 77 3.27 9.54 -10.85
N MET A 78 2.45 9.08 -9.94
CA MET A 78 2.16 9.78 -8.69
C MET A 78 3.43 10.06 -7.90
N THR A 79 3.51 11.26 -7.36
CA THR A 79 4.54 11.65 -6.41
C THR A 79 4.12 11.41 -4.96
N ASP A 80 2.82 11.42 -4.73
CA ASP A 80 2.22 11.13 -3.43
C ASP A 80 0.93 10.32 -3.59
N ALA A 81 0.69 9.35 -2.71
CA ALA A 81 -0.48 8.49 -2.79
C ALA A 81 -1.80 9.25 -2.59
N SER A 82 -1.78 10.45 -1.99
CA SER A 82 -2.96 11.30 -1.82
C SER A 82 -3.55 11.81 -3.13
N GLU A 83 -2.78 11.77 -4.22
CA GLU A 83 -3.27 12.07 -5.56
C GLU A 83 -4.44 11.17 -5.96
N LEU A 84 -4.52 9.96 -5.39
CA LEU A 84 -5.66 9.06 -5.60
C LEU A 84 -7.01 9.72 -5.27
N ALA A 85 -7.07 10.57 -4.25
CA ALA A 85 -8.28 11.33 -3.91
C ALA A 85 -8.63 12.42 -4.94
N ALA A 86 -7.72 12.73 -5.86
CA ALA A 86 -7.97 13.67 -6.95
C ALA A 86 -8.53 12.99 -8.20
N ILE A 87 -8.41 11.68 -8.33
CA ILE A 87 -8.83 10.91 -9.50
C ILE A 87 -10.35 10.79 -9.54
N LYS A 88 -10.92 10.90 -10.74
CA LYS A 88 -12.36 10.73 -10.96
C LYS A 88 -12.83 9.36 -10.48
N GLY A 89 -13.89 9.35 -9.70
CA GLY A 89 -14.46 8.12 -9.16
C GLY A 89 -13.94 7.72 -7.78
N TYR A 90 -12.90 8.36 -7.26
CA TYR A 90 -12.41 8.13 -5.91
C TYR A 90 -12.84 9.24 -4.96
N GLN A 91 -13.10 8.88 -3.71
CA GLN A 91 -13.48 9.79 -2.64
C GLN A 91 -12.36 9.87 -1.59
N HIS A 92 -12.36 10.94 -0.82
CA HIS A 92 -11.33 11.15 0.21
C HIS A 92 -11.35 10.08 1.30
N ASP A 93 -12.52 9.65 1.74
CA ASP A 93 -12.69 8.57 2.73
C ASP A 93 -12.25 7.21 2.18
N GLU A 94 -12.46 6.95 0.89
CA GLU A 94 -11.96 5.76 0.22
C GLU A 94 -10.42 5.77 0.16
N PHE A 95 -9.81 6.93 -0.13
CA PHE A 95 -8.36 7.08 -0.05
C PHE A 95 -7.83 6.78 1.36
N LEU A 96 -8.49 7.29 2.40
CA LEU A 96 -8.08 7.01 3.78
C LEU A 96 -8.15 5.51 4.11
N ALA A 97 -9.13 4.78 3.57
CA ALA A 97 -9.23 3.33 3.73
C ALA A 97 -8.12 2.57 2.99
N LEU A 98 -7.67 3.08 1.85
CA LEU A 98 -6.59 2.49 1.05
C LEU A 98 -5.20 2.89 1.54
N MET A 99 -5.06 4.01 2.23
CA MET A 99 -3.77 4.58 2.66
C MET A 99 -2.83 3.56 3.34
N PRO A 100 -3.32 2.60 4.16
CA PRO A 100 -2.46 1.57 4.74
C PRO A 100 -1.92 0.54 3.74
N LEU A 101 -2.44 0.49 2.53
CA LEU A 101 -2.17 -0.54 1.53
C LEU A 101 -1.46 0.00 0.28
N VAL A 102 -1.41 1.34 0.13
CA VAL A 102 -0.88 2.00 -1.07
C VAL A 102 0.20 3.00 -0.72
N THR A 103 1.15 3.17 -1.63
CA THR A 103 2.17 4.21 -1.54
C THR A 103 2.64 4.61 -2.94
N ALA A 104 3.10 5.84 -3.09
CA ALA A 104 3.74 6.32 -4.30
C ALA A 104 5.27 6.23 -4.13
N LEU A 105 5.91 5.36 -4.91
CA LEU A 105 7.35 5.16 -4.88
C LEU A 105 7.92 5.29 -6.29
N PRO A 106 9.15 5.80 -6.45
CA PRO A 106 9.79 5.89 -7.74
C PRO A 106 10.03 4.49 -8.31
N LEU A 107 9.79 4.32 -9.61
CA LEU A 107 10.07 3.06 -10.29
C LEU A 107 11.52 2.62 -10.06
N SER A 108 11.71 1.35 -9.79
CA SER A 108 13.04 0.78 -9.80
C SER A 108 13.45 0.55 -11.26
N GLY A 109 14.58 1.12 -11.69
CA GLY A 109 15.02 1.11 -13.10
C GLY A 109 15.30 -0.28 -13.71
N ARG A 110 14.90 -1.36 -13.05
CA ARG A 110 15.02 -2.76 -13.53
C ARG A 110 13.69 -3.51 -13.61
N SER A 111 12.61 -2.97 -13.07
CA SER A 111 11.30 -3.61 -13.09
C SER A 111 10.28 -2.72 -13.78
N SER A 112 9.67 -3.22 -14.82
CA SER A 112 8.48 -2.61 -15.43
C SER A 112 7.23 -2.73 -14.54
N LEU A 113 7.31 -3.55 -13.50
CA LEU A 113 6.21 -3.86 -12.59
C LEU A 113 6.20 -3.00 -11.31
N GLY A 114 7.11 -2.02 -11.19
CA GLY A 114 7.19 -1.17 -10.01
C GLY A 114 8.09 -1.72 -8.90
N THR A 115 7.80 -1.33 -7.66
CA THR A 115 8.56 -1.75 -6.48
C THR A 115 8.03 -3.09 -5.98
N ALA A 116 8.94 -4.03 -5.76
CA ALA A 116 8.56 -5.36 -5.27
C ALA A 116 7.99 -5.31 -3.84
N ILE A 117 7.06 -6.22 -3.58
CA ILE A 117 6.40 -6.41 -2.29
C ILE A 117 7.20 -7.42 -1.47
N ASN A 118 7.60 -7.01 -0.27
CA ASN A 118 8.33 -7.88 0.64
C ASN A 118 7.39 -8.87 1.35
N ILE A 119 7.47 -10.16 0.99
CA ILE A 119 6.62 -11.21 1.57
C ILE A 119 6.82 -11.39 3.08
N ASN A 120 7.99 -11.03 3.62
CA ASN A 120 8.25 -11.16 5.05
C ASN A 120 7.48 -10.14 5.89
N THR A 121 7.12 -8.99 5.32
CA THR A 121 6.58 -7.84 6.07
C THR A 121 5.28 -7.27 5.49
N ALA A 122 4.88 -7.69 4.29
CA ALA A 122 3.65 -7.22 3.65
C ALA A 122 2.42 -7.40 4.56
N PRO A 123 1.46 -6.47 4.54
CA PRO A 123 0.20 -6.60 5.27
C PRO A 123 -0.51 -7.91 4.93
N ILE A 124 -1.15 -8.51 5.92
CA ILE A 124 -1.92 -9.74 5.72
C ILE A 124 -3.01 -9.53 4.66
N SER A 125 -3.71 -8.41 4.70
CA SER A 125 -4.72 -8.04 3.70
C SER A 125 -4.14 -7.97 2.29
N LEU A 126 -2.92 -7.41 2.12
CA LEU A 126 -2.24 -7.36 0.83
C LEU A 126 -1.87 -8.76 0.34
N LEU A 127 -1.38 -9.64 1.24
CA LEU A 127 -1.08 -11.03 0.88
C LEU A 127 -2.34 -11.76 0.39
N TYR A 128 -3.49 -11.59 1.07
CA TYR A 128 -4.75 -12.17 0.62
C TYR A 128 -5.25 -11.57 -0.70
N ALA A 129 -5.07 -10.26 -0.92
CA ALA A 129 -5.38 -9.65 -2.21
C ALA A 129 -4.54 -10.26 -3.34
N MET A 130 -3.26 -10.51 -3.09
CA MET A 130 -2.35 -11.13 -4.04
C MET A 130 -2.71 -12.59 -4.32
N ALA A 131 -3.01 -13.36 -3.28
CA ALA A 131 -3.37 -14.77 -3.40
C ALA A 131 -4.73 -14.96 -4.09
N GLY A 132 -5.67 -14.09 -3.80
CA GLY A 132 -7.07 -14.25 -4.20
C GLY A 132 -7.75 -15.46 -3.56
N PRO A 133 -8.99 -15.77 -3.96
CA PRO A 133 -9.78 -16.83 -3.34
C PRO A 133 -9.18 -18.23 -3.50
N SER A 134 -8.49 -18.46 -4.61
CA SER A 134 -8.02 -19.79 -5.03
C SER A 134 -6.64 -20.18 -4.50
N ASN A 135 -5.92 -19.27 -3.86
CA ASN A 135 -4.53 -19.50 -3.43
C ASN A 135 -4.25 -19.05 -2.00
N GLN A 136 -5.26 -19.08 -1.14
CA GLN A 136 -5.13 -18.65 0.26
C GLN A 136 -4.13 -19.49 1.05
N GLU A 137 -3.93 -20.75 0.65
CA GLU A 137 -2.93 -21.63 1.23
C GLU A 137 -1.50 -21.07 1.16
N PHE A 138 -1.18 -20.25 0.17
CA PHE A 138 0.14 -19.58 0.08
C PHE A 138 0.32 -18.56 1.21
N VAL A 139 -0.75 -17.84 1.55
CA VAL A 139 -0.74 -16.88 2.67
C VAL A 139 -0.53 -17.59 3.98
N GLU A 140 -1.19 -18.74 4.18
CA GLU A 140 -1.05 -19.52 5.41
C GLU A 140 0.39 -19.99 5.65
N VAL A 141 1.11 -20.35 4.58
CA VAL A 141 2.55 -20.70 4.68
C VAL A 141 3.37 -19.50 5.16
N VAL A 142 3.13 -18.31 4.60
CA VAL A 142 3.81 -17.08 5.02
C VAL A 142 3.47 -16.75 6.48
N LEU A 143 2.21 -16.83 6.86
CA LEU A 143 1.76 -16.53 8.23
C LEU A 143 2.32 -17.53 9.24
N SER A 144 2.39 -18.83 8.90
CA SER A 144 3.02 -19.84 9.75
C SER A 144 4.49 -19.49 10.00
N ALA A 145 5.24 -19.17 8.95
CA ALA A 145 6.63 -18.77 9.09
C ALA A 145 6.80 -17.54 10.00
N ARG A 146 5.96 -16.50 9.79
CA ARG A 146 5.99 -15.28 10.62
C ARG A 146 5.66 -15.56 12.10
N ASN A 147 4.67 -16.41 12.37
CA ASN A 147 4.29 -16.81 13.73
C ASN A 147 5.42 -17.55 14.44
N GLU A 148 6.22 -18.31 13.71
CA GLU A 148 7.42 -18.99 14.20
C GLU A 148 8.65 -18.05 14.25
N ARG A 149 8.48 -16.75 13.92
CA ARG A 149 9.55 -15.75 13.80
C ARG A 149 10.62 -16.15 12.79
N ARG A 150 10.24 -16.89 11.77
CA ARG A 150 11.08 -17.23 10.61
C ARG A 150 10.81 -16.25 9.49
N TYR A 151 11.87 -15.86 8.78
CA TYR A 151 11.83 -14.98 7.63
C TYR A 151 12.56 -15.67 6.49
N PHE A 152 12.09 -15.46 5.27
CA PHE A 152 12.72 -16.00 4.08
C PHE A 152 13.91 -15.10 3.68
N ASP A 153 15.08 -15.70 3.48
CA ASP A 153 16.28 -14.98 3.05
C ASP A 153 16.34 -14.79 1.54
N SER A 154 15.57 -15.59 0.79
CA SER A 154 15.46 -15.52 -0.66
C SER A 154 14.09 -16.00 -1.16
N LEU A 155 13.70 -15.58 -2.38
CA LEU A 155 12.51 -16.13 -3.03
C LEU A 155 12.63 -17.63 -3.31
N ALA A 156 13.84 -18.14 -3.54
CA ALA A 156 14.07 -19.57 -3.71
C ALA A 156 13.67 -20.35 -2.45
N GLU A 157 14.10 -19.89 -1.28
CA GLU A 157 13.72 -20.49 0.00
C GLU A 157 12.19 -20.43 0.22
N PHE A 158 11.56 -19.32 -0.12
CA PHE A 158 10.11 -19.22 -0.05
C PHE A 158 9.41 -20.24 -0.95
N HIS A 159 9.89 -20.41 -2.18
CA HIS A 159 9.34 -21.42 -3.09
C HIS A 159 9.57 -22.86 -2.60
N ASP A 160 10.74 -23.14 -2.06
CA ASP A 160 11.05 -24.46 -1.49
C ASP A 160 10.13 -24.77 -0.30
N GLU A 161 9.81 -23.76 0.52
CA GLU A 161 8.85 -23.89 1.61
C GLU A 161 7.43 -24.17 1.10
N LEU A 162 6.99 -23.48 0.04
CA LEU A 162 5.71 -23.74 -0.61
C LEU A 162 5.63 -25.16 -1.17
N GLU A 163 6.66 -25.61 -1.91
CA GLU A 163 6.72 -26.97 -2.46
C GLU A 163 6.73 -28.05 -1.36
N ARG A 164 7.37 -27.77 -0.23
CA ARG A 164 7.42 -28.70 0.91
C ARG A 164 6.08 -28.80 1.65
N THR A 165 5.34 -27.69 1.70
CA THR A 165 4.14 -27.58 2.53
C THR A 165 2.87 -27.90 1.76
N LEU A 166 2.85 -27.56 0.46
CA LEU A 166 1.69 -27.69 -0.42
C LEU A 166 1.91 -28.82 -1.42
N PRO A 167 0.85 -29.54 -1.82
CA PRO A 167 0.94 -30.59 -2.85
C PRO A 167 1.04 -30.02 -4.26
N LEU A 168 1.96 -29.06 -4.48
CA LEU A 168 2.14 -28.31 -5.70
C LEU A 168 3.58 -28.41 -6.18
N THR A 169 3.76 -28.48 -7.49
CA THR A 169 5.07 -28.36 -8.12
C THR A 169 5.51 -26.90 -8.21
N ARG A 170 6.82 -26.67 -8.34
CA ARG A 170 7.39 -25.33 -8.59
C ARG A 170 6.67 -24.58 -9.71
N ARG A 171 6.40 -25.26 -10.82
CA ARG A 171 5.73 -24.69 -11.99
C ARG A 171 4.29 -24.24 -11.66
N GLU A 172 3.55 -25.01 -10.88
CA GLU A 172 2.18 -24.64 -10.46
C GLU A 172 2.21 -23.44 -9.52
N ILE A 173 3.17 -23.40 -8.60
CA ILE A 173 3.38 -22.25 -7.72
C ILE A 173 3.67 -21.00 -8.55
N GLU A 174 4.62 -21.09 -9.48
CA GLU A 174 5.00 -19.97 -10.36
C GLU A 174 3.87 -19.48 -11.27
N THR A 175 2.93 -20.35 -11.61
CA THR A 175 1.77 -19.96 -12.42
C THR A 175 0.69 -19.29 -11.59
N ARG A 176 0.53 -19.68 -10.32
CA ARG A 176 -0.56 -19.22 -9.46
C ARG A 176 -0.21 -17.96 -8.65
N TRP A 177 1.07 -17.79 -8.34
CA TRP A 177 1.53 -16.70 -7.49
C TRP A 177 2.26 -15.62 -8.31
N PRO A 178 1.98 -14.31 -8.09
CA PRO A 178 2.54 -13.24 -8.93
C PRO A 178 4.02 -12.96 -8.58
N LEU A 179 4.91 -13.84 -8.99
CA LEU A 179 6.33 -13.81 -8.62
C LEU A 179 7.07 -12.54 -9.04
N GLY A 180 6.65 -11.92 -10.15
CA GLY A 180 7.33 -10.74 -10.69
C GLY A 180 7.24 -9.50 -9.81
N ILE A 181 6.35 -9.50 -8.81
CA ILE A 181 6.15 -8.38 -7.88
C ILE A 181 6.58 -8.70 -6.45
N LEU A 182 7.20 -9.87 -6.22
CA LEU A 182 7.64 -10.30 -4.89
C LEU A 182 9.13 -10.08 -4.68
N ASP A 183 9.48 -9.79 -3.44
CA ASP A 183 10.84 -9.85 -2.90
C ASP A 183 10.78 -10.30 -1.43
N VAL A 184 11.92 -10.57 -0.84
CA VAL A 184 12.08 -10.88 0.58
C VAL A 184 12.70 -9.71 1.36
N ARG A 185 13.04 -8.62 0.68
CA ARG A 185 13.71 -7.44 1.23
C ARG A 185 13.00 -6.17 0.84
N SER A 186 13.05 -5.18 1.75
CA SER A 186 12.55 -3.83 1.49
C SER A 186 13.70 -2.88 1.15
N ASN A 187 13.47 -2.06 0.13
CA ASN A 187 14.40 -1.02 -0.30
C ASN A 187 13.96 0.38 0.12
N PHE A 188 12.68 0.54 0.43
CA PHE A 188 12.10 1.78 0.89
C PHE A 188 11.59 1.65 2.31
N PHE A 189 11.74 2.72 3.07
CA PHE A 189 11.33 2.77 4.47
C PHE A 189 10.66 4.11 4.74
N GLN A 190 9.61 4.08 5.53
CA GLN A 190 9.03 5.30 6.09
C GLN A 190 9.50 5.45 7.53
N LEU A 191 10.07 6.60 7.83
CA LEU A 191 10.55 6.97 9.15
C LEU A 191 9.56 7.96 9.77
N TYR A 192 9.05 7.62 10.94
CA TYR A 192 8.28 8.52 11.78
C TYR A 192 9.10 8.96 12.97
N ILE A 193 9.10 10.25 13.22
CA ILE A 193 9.75 10.83 14.39
C ILE A 193 8.75 11.77 15.06
N ASP A 194 8.39 11.47 16.29
CA ASP A 194 7.59 12.35 17.13
C ASP A 194 8.50 13.04 18.13
N VAL A 195 8.46 14.37 18.13
CA VAL A 195 9.26 15.20 19.03
C VAL A 195 8.33 16.05 19.87
N SER A 196 8.38 15.87 21.20
CA SER A 196 7.64 16.71 22.17
C SER A 196 8.60 17.66 22.84
N LEU A 197 8.34 18.97 22.71
CA LEU A 197 9.11 20.01 23.38
C LEU A 197 8.14 20.99 24.06
N GLY A 198 8.01 20.89 25.38
CA GLY A 198 7.02 21.65 26.14
C GLY A 198 5.61 21.33 25.66
N ASP A 199 4.91 22.35 25.18
CA ASP A 199 3.55 22.21 24.65
C ASP A 199 3.47 22.00 23.14
N THR A 200 4.60 21.87 22.49
CA THR A 200 4.69 21.66 21.04
C THR A 200 5.05 20.22 20.74
N ASN A 201 4.23 19.56 19.90
CA ASN A 201 4.53 18.27 19.32
C ASN A 201 4.80 18.44 17.84
N LEU A 202 5.94 17.96 17.40
CA LEU A 202 6.34 17.91 15.99
C LEU A 202 6.34 16.46 15.53
N GLN A 203 5.73 16.20 14.39
CA GLN A 203 5.81 14.92 13.72
C GLN A 203 6.59 15.10 12.41
N VAL A 204 7.58 14.25 12.22
CA VAL A 204 8.37 14.21 10.99
C VAL A 204 8.18 12.87 10.33
N THR A 205 7.67 12.87 9.12
CA THR A 205 7.57 11.68 8.27
C THR A 205 8.57 11.79 7.13
N SER A 206 9.36 10.75 6.90
CA SER A 206 10.34 10.73 5.81
C SER A 206 10.30 9.41 5.06
N ILE A 207 10.34 9.45 3.73
CA ILE A 207 10.50 8.28 2.86
C ILE A 207 11.98 8.16 2.50
N ILE A 208 12.54 7.00 2.79
CA ILE A 208 13.96 6.69 2.67
C ILE A 208 14.17 5.62 1.60
N ASP A 209 15.07 5.88 0.66
CA ASP A 209 15.52 4.93 -0.37
C ASP A 209 16.91 4.38 -0.02
N ARG A 210 17.02 3.07 0.13
CA ARG A 210 18.27 2.35 0.42
C ARG A 210 18.82 1.57 -0.78
N ARG A 211 18.25 1.70 -1.96
CA ARG A 211 18.65 0.92 -3.14
C ARG A 211 20.10 1.15 -3.59
N LYS A 212 20.59 2.38 -3.44
CA LYS A 212 21.96 2.74 -3.90
C LYS A 212 23.01 2.43 -2.86
N ASP A 213 22.76 2.82 -1.64
CA ASP A 213 23.69 2.63 -0.52
C ASP A 213 22.90 2.45 0.78
N ALA A 214 22.95 1.25 1.32
CA ALA A 214 22.25 0.94 2.58
C ALA A 214 22.84 1.68 3.80
N SER A 215 24.11 2.07 3.72
CA SER A 215 24.80 2.79 4.81
C SER A 215 24.58 4.31 4.73
N ASN A 216 24.23 4.81 3.54
CA ASN A 216 23.95 6.23 3.31
C ASN A 216 22.67 6.38 2.47
N PRO A 217 21.50 6.16 3.07
CA PRO A 217 20.22 6.19 2.35
C PRO A 217 19.88 7.60 1.87
N THR A 218 19.11 7.66 0.80
CA THR A 218 18.60 8.92 0.24
C THR A 218 17.22 9.21 0.79
N ILE A 219 16.98 10.42 1.26
CA ILE A 219 15.63 10.88 1.63
C ILE A 219 14.92 11.33 0.35
N LEU A 220 13.82 10.68 0.01
CA LEU A 220 13.00 11.01 -1.16
C LEU A 220 11.99 12.12 -0.84
N ALA A 221 11.36 12.03 0.31
CA ALA A 221 10.36 12.99 0.77
C ALA A 221 10.48 13.19 2.28
N ARG A 222 10.12 14.39 2.74
CA ARG A 222 10.03 14.69 4.17
C ARG A 222 8.89 15.67 4.39
N GLU A 223 8.05 15.33 5.33
CA GLU A 223 6.98 16.19 5.84
C GLU A 223 7.24 16.48 7.31
N ILE A 224 7.00 17.72 7.71
CA ILE A 224 7.10 18.16 9.10
C ILE A 224 5.78 18.83 9.44
N SER A 225 5.07 18.30 10.41
CA SER A 225 3.79 18.83 10.88
C SER A 225 3.85 19.17 12.37
N VAL A 226 3.12 20.20 12.75
CA VAL A 226 2.88 20.54 14.16
C VAL A 226 1.57 19.87 14.55
N VAL A 227 1.63 18.93 15.48
CA VAL A 227 0.45 18.26 15.99
C VAL A 227 0.00 18.97 17.26
N PRO A 228 -1.18 19.61 17.28
CA PRO A 228 -1.69 20.23 18.50
C PRO A 228 -1.85 19.16 19.58
N LYS A 229 -1.35 19.43 20.79
CA LYS A 229 -1.77 18.63 21.94
C LYS A 229 -3.29 18.77 22.07
N PHE A 230 -4.00 17.68 21.91
CA PHE A 230 -5.40 17.63 22.31
C PHE A 230 -5.43 17.79 23.84
N ILE A 231 -5.69 19.00 24.30
CA ILE A 231 -6.11 19.21 25.69
C ILE A 231 -7.50 18.60 25.75
N ARG A 232 -7.64 17.39 26.30
CA ARG A 232 -8.96 16.92 26.72
C ARG A 232 -9.54 18.02 27.59
N PRO A 233 -10.76 18.52 27.32
CA PRO A 233 -11.46 19.33 28.28
C PRO A 233 -11.46 18.54 29.59
N LEU A 234 -10.92 19.09 30.65
CA LEU A 234 -11.06 18.55 31.99
C LEU A 234 -12.56 18.49 32.26
N ASP A 235 -13.11 17.28 32.16
CA ASP A 235 -14.47 17.06 32.63
C ASP A 235 -14.42 17.26 34.14
N SER A 236 -14.99 18.38 34.62
CA SER A 236 -14.95 18.83 36.01
C SER A 236 -15.70 17.88 36.96
N SER A 237 -16.10 16.70 36.49
CA SER A 237 -16.83 15.69 37.23
C SER A 237 -16.03 14.45 37.61
N MET A 238 -14.76 14.30 37.14
CA MET A 238 -13.92 13.20 37.58
C MET A 238 -13.00 13.59 38.71
N SER A 239 -13.26 13.08 39.90
CA SER A 239 -12.36 13.14 41.03
C SER A 239 -11.07 12.35 40.76
N ASP A 240 -9.94 12.91 41.20
CA ASP A 240 -8.54 12.40 40.98
C ASP A 240 -8.24 10.97 41.51
N THR A 241 -9.24 10.15 41.79
CA THR A 241 -9.05 8.86 42.47
C THR A 241 -9.24 7.61 41.60
N ASP A 242 -9.65 7.74 40.32
CA ASP A 242 -9.97 6.58 39.46
C ASP A 242 -9.17 6.50 38.14
N MET A 243 -7.98 7.07 38.12
CA MET A 243 -7.06 6.82 36.98
C MET A 243 -6.10 5.68 37.31
N ASP A 244 -6.55 4.44 37.06
CA ASP A 244 -5.64 3.31 36.99
C ASP A 244 -4.68 3.52 35.80
N SER A 245 -3.38 3.49 36.09
CA SER A 245 -2.30 3.71 35.12
C SER A 245 -2.22 2.65 34.01
N GLU A 246 -3.01 1.57 34.12
CA GLU A 246 -3.07 0.50 33.12
C GLU A 246 -3.93 0.88 31.90
N ASP A 247 -4.95 1.72 32.06
CA ASP A 247 -5.87 2.06 30.95
C ASP A 247 -5.25 3.06 29.93
N LEU A 248 -4.27 3.86 30.38
CA LEU A 248 -3.54 4.78 29.51
C LEU A 248 -2.48 4.10 28.64
N THR A 249 -1.90 2.99 29.13
CA THR A 249 -0.91 2.23 28.38
C THR A 249 -1.53 1.35 27.30
N THR A 250 -2.73 0.83 27.51
CA THR A 250 -3.42 -0.01 26.52
C THR A 250 -3.89 0.81 25.32
N GLY A 251 -4.41 2.00 25.52
CA GLY A 251 -4.84 2.90 24.44
C GLY A 251 -3.69 3.45 23.59
N LEU A 252 -2.53 3.72 24.21
CA LEU A 252 -1.32 4.17 23.51
C LEU A 252 -0.64 3.03 22.77
N GLN A 253 -0.62 1.82 23.33
CA GLN A 253 -0.06 0.65 22.65
C GLN A 253 -0.85 0.26 21.40
N ASP A 254 -2.16 0.37 21.41
CA ASP A 254 -3.00 0.09 20.24
C ASP A 254 -2.84 1.15 19.13
N ILE A 255 -2.69 2.43 19.50
CA ILE A 255 -2.47 3.50 18.52
C ILE A 255 -1.06 3.42 17.91
N ASP A 256 -0.04 3.20 18.74
CA ASP A 256 1.36 3.08 18.28
C ASP A 256 1.56 1.79 17.46
N ALA A 257 0.97 0.67 17.88
CA ALA A 257 1.01 -0.57 17.12
C ALA A 257 0.27 -0.45 15.79
N TYR A 258 -0.86 0.25 15.75
CA TYR A 258 -1.61 0.50 14.51
C TYR A 258 -0.84 1.41 13.56
N HIS A 259 -0.29 2.52 14.04
CA HIS A 259 0.51 3.43 13.22
C HIS A 259 1.82 2.82 12.75
N LEU A 260 2.57 2.12 13.61
CA LEU A 260 3.77 1.39 13.23
C LEU A 260 3.46 0.25 12.25
N GLN A 261 2.44 -0.53 12.50
CA GLN A 261 2.01 -1.56 11.57
C GLN A 261 1.55 -0.98 10.23
N THR A 262 0.82 0.14 10.23
CA THR A 262 0.34 0.81 9.01
C THR A 262 1.50 1.41 8.23
N ALA A 263 2.47 2.04 8.90
CA ALA A 263 3.66 2.60 8.27
C ALA A 263 4.57 1.55 7.66
N CYS A 264 4.87 0.50 8.40
CA CYS A 264 5.64 -0.64 7.91
C CYS A 264 4.90 -1.36 6.76
N LYS A 265 3.59 -1.38 6.78
CA LYS A 265 2.73 -2.00 5.79
C LYS A 265 2.67 -1.26 4.47
N ALA A 266 2.62 0.09 4.49
CA ALA A 266 2.51 0.90 3.27
C ALA A 266 3.78 0.86 2.40
N ILE A 267 4.93 0.47 2.96
CA ILE A 267 6.23 0.48 2.29
C ILE A 267 6.76 -0.94 2.04
N GLY A 268 6.03 -1.98 2.44
CA GLY A 268 6.48 -3.37 2.31
C GLY A 268 7.66 -3.71 3.24
N VAL A 269 7.69 -3.12 4.43
CA VAL A 269 8.66 -3.44 5.50
C VAL A 269 8.06 -4.44 6.46
#